data_dae7ea3815390aedd3b177b6d5465529
#
_entry.id   dae7ea3815390aedd3b177b6d5465529
#
_cell.length_a   1.000
_cell.length_b   1.000
_cell.length_c   1.000
_cell.angle_alpha   90.00
_cell.angle_beta   90.00
_cell.angle_gamma   90.00
#
_symmetry.space_group_name_H-M   'P 1'
#
loop_
_entity.id
_entity.type
_entity.pdbx_description
1 polymer ?
#
loop_
_entity_poly.entity_id
_entity_poly.type
_entity_poly.pdbx_seq_one_letter_code
_entity_poly.pdbx_strand_id
1 'polypeptide(L)'
;MKYICNPVNINYRFQFNMDPRKGGILQIDREAADPSMIMYHGRYYVFASMTLGVWVSDDLVNWENHRLPEDLPLYDYAPDVRVMGDYVYFCASRRTEACDRYRTKDVLNGPYEKIPGNFPFWDPNMFIDDDGRIYFYWGCSNTTPIWGTELDPQTLLPIGEKQALIEGDPHHIGYERVGEDHSVAPASEEEIEMKFQGFLKRTGVTEDQLPPGHAPMIRGMFSNMPYIEGAWMDKHNGKYYLQYAFPGTEYNVYGDGCYVSDSPLGPFVLADNAPFSYKPGGFLPGAGHGSSMEDRNANWWHIATMRISVHHDFERRVGMFPAGFDADGDFFCNQRYGDWPLAVEEAQMDPWRGPAWYLLSYNKKMTASSCMEGNEPEKAADENVQTWWRAASADRKEWLQMDLGKEYTVNMVQVNFADVVEGIEPAGELVGSDSRRYIEERDLKTQWKLLGSLDGENWFTIEDKSAAETDLTHDQVLREEGIKVRYLCLTDIAVAYGMKPCVSGLRVFGIAEGEAPEVPEFTAKRVGPMNMDVEIAPVDAVGYNILWGSAPDKLYHSYMVFGTQKNVGALVEGREYYVRVDAFNESGITEGKCVKLA
;
A
#
# COMPACT_ATOMS: atom_id res chain seq x y z
N MET A 1 0.44 14.66 21.05
CA MET A 1 -0.06 14.45 19.67
C MET A 1 0.04 12.99 19.29
N LYS A 2 -0.71 12.56 18.27
CA LYS A 2 -0.68 11.17 17.76
C LYS A 2 0.00 11.16 16.39
N TYR A 3 0.75 10.11 16.11
CA TYR A 3 1.58 10.06 14.91
C TYR A 3 1.39 8.73 14.17
N ILE A 4 1.28 8.82 12.85
CA ILE A 4 1.30 7.69 11.92
C ILE A 4 2.66 7.67 11.21
N CYS A 5 3.24 6.49 11.04
CA CYS A 5 4.41 6.28 10.20
C CYS A 5 4.19 4.97 9.45
N ASN A 6 3.95 5.04 8.13
CA ASN A 6 3.64 3.85 7.34
C ASN A 6 4.86 2.92 7.17
N PRO A 7 4.63 1.57 7.09
CA PRO A 7 3.33 0.89 7.11
C PRO A 7 2.59 1.09 8.44
N VAL A 8 1.27 0.98 8.40
CA VAL A 8 0.45 1.05 9.62
C VAL A 8 0.92 -0.01 10.61
N ASN A 9 1.15 0.37 11.87
CA ASN A 9 1.66 -0.52 12.92
C ASN A 9 0.57 -1.46 13.44
N ILE A 10 0.35 -2.55 12.73
CA ILE A 10 -0.58 -3.61 13.07
C ILE A 10 0.12 -4.98 13.03
N ASN A 11 -0.51 -6.00 13.62
CA ASN A 11 -0.03 -7.37 13.55
C ASN A 11 -0.42 -8.01 12.21
N TYR A 12 0.46 -7.95 11.23
CA TYR A 12 0.32 -8.68 9.97
C TYR A 12 0.52 -10.18 10.22
N ARG A 13 -0.47 -11.02 9.84
CA ARG A 13 -0.38 -12.47 10.06
C ARG A 13 0.40 -13.16 8.98
N PHE A 14 1.14 -14.19 9.37
CA PHE A 14 1.81 -15.06 8.40
C PHE A 14 0.81 -15.88 7.61
N GLN A 15 1.16 -16.10 6.36
CA GLN A 15 0.44 -16.94 5.43
C GLN A 15 1.40 -17.96 4.83
N PHE A 16 0.91 -19.16 4.69
CA PHE A 16 1.57 -20.27 4.03
C PHE A 16 0.85 -20.48 2.71
N ASN A 17 1.51 -20.17 1.60
CA ASN A 17 0.95 -20.21 0.26
C ASN A 17 1.61 -21.31 -0.57
N MET A 18 0.82 -22.11 -1.25
CA MET A 18 1.30 -23.11 -2.20
C MET A 18 0.50 -23.00 -3.49
N ASP A 19 1.14 -22.51 -4.55
CA ASP A 19 0.53 -22.46 -5.88
C ASP A 19 1.08 -23.61 -6.73
N PRO A 20 0.28 -24.62 -7.08
CA PRO A 20 0.72 -25.72 -7.94
C PRO A 20 1.23 -25.25 -9.32
N ARG A 21 0.71 -24.13 -9.82
CA ARG A 21 1.12 -23.52 -11.10
C ARG A 21 2.51 -22.92 -11.04
N LYS A 22 2.96 -22.52 -9.84
CA LYS A 22 4.32 -22.02 -9.53
C LYS A 22 5.25 -23.12 -9.02
N GLY A 23 4.95 -24.40 -9.30
CA GLY A 23 5.78 -25.55 -8.93
C GLY A 23 5.48 -26.16 -7.57
N GLY A 24 4.43 -25.71 -6.88
CA GLY A 24 4.00 -26.28 -5.59
C GLY A 24 4.98 -26.05 -4.44
N ILE A 25 5.82 -25.03 -4.52
CA ILE A 25 6.75 -24.64 -3.45
C ILE A 25 5.96 -23.85 -2.41
N LEU A 26 6.13 -24.22 -1.13
CA LEU A 26 5.56 -23.49 -0.02
C LEU A 26 6.28 -22.14 0.14
N GLN A 27 5.52 -21.06 0.07
CA GLN A 27 5.98 -19.70 0.35
C GLN A 27 5.35 -19.24 1.67
N ILE A 28 6.10 -18.50 2.47
CA ILE A 28 5.67 -18.03 3.79
C ILE A 28 5.98 -16.54 3.86
N ASP A 29 4.95 -15.73 4.05
CA ASP A 29 5.02 -14.27 4.08
C ASP A 29 3.95 -13.71 5.02
N ARG A 30 3.90 -12.40 5.18
CA ARG A 30 2.83 -11.69 5.88
C ARG A 30 2.04 -10.85 4.92
N GLU A 31 0.74 -10.77 5.16
CA GLU A 31 -0.14 -9.98 4.32
C GLU A 31 -1.22 -9.27 5.13
N ALA A 32 -1.56 -8.06 4.72
CA ALA A 32 -2.85 -7.39 4.85
C ALA A 32 -2.97 -6.43 3.69
N ALA A 33 -4.03 -6.54 2.91
CA ALA A 33 -4.19 -5.82 1.65
C ALA A 33 -5.65 -5.50 1.35
N ASP A 34 -5.90 -4.76 0.29
CA ASP A 34 -7.22 -4.45 -0.22
C ASP A 34 -8.13 -3.91 0.92
N PRO A 35 -7.68 -2.90 1.68
CA PRO A 35 -8.32 -2.52 2.93
C PRO A 35 -9.62 -1.77 2.69
N SER A 36 -10.65 -2.15 3.43
CA SER A 36 -11.90 -1.41 3.56
C SER A 36 -11.97 -0.78 4.94
N MET A 37 -11.92 0.54 5.01
CA MET A 37 -11.94 1.29 6.26
C MET A 37 -13.27 2.02 6.44
N ILE A 38 -13.90 1.83 7.60
CA ILE A 38 -15.16 2.47 7.96
C ILE A 38 -15.08 3.15 9.33
N MET A 39 -15.92 4.15 9.52
CA MET A 39 -16.27 4.67 10.84
C MET A 39 -17.68 4.19 11.21
N TYR A 40 -17.81 3.54 12.38
CA TYR A 40 -19.10 3.08 12.88
C TYR A 40 -19.17 3.27 14.39
N HIS A 41 -20.26 3.89 14.87
CA HIS A 41 -20.46 4.24 16.27
C HIS A 41 -19.26 4.99 16.92
N GLY A 42 -18.62 5.88 16.14
CA GLY A 42 -17.50 6.70 16.58
C GLY A 42 -16.16 5.97 16.71
N ARG A 43 -16.05 4.72 16.28
CA ARG A 43 -14.82 3.95 16.17
C ARG A 43 -14.46 3.67 14.73
N TYR A 44 -13.19 3.44 14.45
CA TYR A 44 -12.65 3.11 13.14
C TYR A 44 -12.39 1.61 13.05
N TYR A 45 -12.71 1.03 11.90
CA TYR A 45 -12.53 -0.40 11.63
C TYR A 45 -11.84 -0.57 10.29
N VAL A 46 -10.81 -1.44 10.26
CA VAL A 46 -10.13 -1.84 9.02
C VAL A 46 -10.31 -3.33 8.81
N PHE A 47 -10.93 -3.69 7.70
CA PHE A 47 -11.00 -5.04 7.18
C PHE A 47 -10.00 -5.14 6.02
N ALA A 48 -9.29 -6.25 5.93
CA ALA A 48 -8.31 -6.46 4.86
C ALA A 48 -8.29 -7.92 4.40
N SER A 49 -7.87 -8.13 3.18
CA SER A 49 -7.62 -9.45 2.62
C SER A 49 -6.60 -10.21 3.45
N MET A 50 -6.77 -11.52 3.51
CA MET A 50 -5.82 -12.44 4.13
C MET A 50 -5.61 -12.22 5.62
N THR A 51 -6.68 -11.92 6.34
CA THR A 51 -6.67 -11.75 7.79
C THR A 51 -7.77 -12.59 8.44
N LEU A 52 -7.66 -12.80 9.76
CA LEU A 52 -8.64 -13.56 10.54
C LEU A 52 -9.61 -12.67 11.31
N GLY A 53 -9.58 -11.38 11.08
CA GLY A 53 -10.36 -10.46 11.89
C GLY A 53 -10.41 -9.05 11.33
N VAL A 54 -10.67 -8.12 12.23
CA VAL A 54 -10.75 -6.69 11.97
C VAL A 54 -9.83 -5.96 12.94
N TRP A 55 -9.22 -4.88 12.50
CA TRP A 55 -8.53 -3.95 13.40
C TRP A 55 -9.46 -2.80 13.76
N VAL A 56 -9.45 -2.45 15.03
CA VAL A 56 -10.30 -1.41 15.61
C VAL A 56 -9.44 -0.33 16.24
N SER A 57 -9.81 0.92 16.03
CA SER A 57 -9.14 2.07 16.61
C SER A 57 -10.14 3.14 17.07
N ASP A 58 -9.78 3.83 18.14
CA ASP A 58 -10.50 5.05 18.57
C ASP A 58 -9.84 6.34 18.05
N ASP A 59 -8.66 6.23 17.41
CA ASP A 59 -7.80 7.39 17.15
C ASP A 59 -7.00 7.34 15.83
N LEU A 60 -7.21 6.33 14.98
CA LEU A 60 -6.51 6.08 13.71
C LEU A 60 -5.03 5.69 13.85
N VAL A 61 -4.50 5.61 15.07
CA VAL A 61 -3.07 5.33 15.34
C VAL A 61 -2.88 4.01 16.06
N ASN A 62 -3.65 3.80 17.12
CA ASN A 62 -3.58 2.59 17.93
C ASN A 62 -4.65 1.61 17.48
N TRP A 63 -4.22 0.46 16.97
CA TRP A 63 -5.09 -0.55 16.39
C TRP A 63 -5.06 -1.83 17.22
N GLU A 64 -6.23 -2.36 17.54
CA GLU A 64 -6.41 -3.64 18.20
C GLU A 64 -7.08 -4.63 17.25
N ASN A 65 -6.50 -5.84 17.13
CA ASN A 65 -7.07 -6.89 16.29
C ASN A 65 -8.11 -7.69 17.07
N HIS A 66 -9.27 -7.85 16.46
CA HIS A 66 -10.35 -8.69 16.95
C HIS A 66 -10.65 -9.79 15.94
N ARG A 67 -10.71 -11.03 16.40
CA ARG A 67 -11.11 -12.15 15.58
C ARG A 67 -12.62 -12.09 15.32
N LEU A 68 -13.00 -12.30 14.07
CA LEU A 68 -14.39 -12.36 13.65
C LEU A 68 -14.86 -13.82 13.53
N PRO A 69 -16.21 -14.07 13.48
CA PRO A 69 -16.77 -15.40 13.30
C PRO A 69 -16.24 -16.12 12.06
N GLU A 70 -16.02 -17.43 12.18
CA GLU A 70 -15.44 -18.26 11.12
C GLU A 70 -16.36 -18.47 9.90
N ASP A 71 -17.66 -18.20 10.04
CA ASP A 71 -18.64 -18.28 8.96
C ASP A 71 -18.58 -17.09 7.99
N LEU A 72 -17.83 -16.03 8.34
CA LEU A 72 -17.54 -14.95 7.41
C LEU A 72 -16.42 -15.33 6.43
N PRO A 73 -16.44 -14.83 5.18
CA PRO A 73 -15.44 -15.14 4.16
C PRO A 73 -14.13 -14.35 4.37
N LEU A 74 -13.51 -14.46 5.56
CA LEU A 74 -12.31 -13.71 5.93
C LEU A 74 -11.04 -14.17 5.19
N TYR A 75 -11.08 -15.35 4.58
CA TYR A 75 -10.00 -15.90 3.76
C TYR A 75 -10.11 -15.52 2.28
N ASP A 76 -11.18 -14.83 1.89
CA ASP A 76 -11.38 -14.37 0.53
C ASP A 76 -10.79 -12.97 0.32
N TYR A 77 -10.52 -12.62 -0.94
CA TYR A 77 -9.88 -11.36 -1.30
C TYR A 77 -10.86 -10.18 -1.27
N ALA A 78 -10.31 -8.98 -1.02
CA ALA A 78 -10.94 -7.69 -1.16
C ALA A 78 -12.29 -7.58 -0.43
N PRO A 79 -12.29 -7.51 0.91
CA PRO A 79 -13.52 -7.27 1.65
C PRO A 79 -14.05 -5.87 1.36
N ASP A 80 -15.33 -5.77 1.00
CA ASP A 80 -16.06 -4.49 0.99
C ASP A 80 -16.93 -4.39 2.24
N VAL A 81 -16.80 -3.29 2.96
CA VAL A 81 -17.55 -3.04 4.18
C VAL A 81 -18.14 -1.63 4.13
N ARG A 82 -19.46 -1.54 4.29
CA ARG A 82 -20.18 -0.27 4.23
C ARG A 82 -21.18 -0.12 5.37
N VAL A 83 -21.33 1.10 5.84
CA VAL A 83 -22.35 1.46 6.85
C VAL A 83 -23.61 1.94 6.13
N MET A 84 -24.76 1.35 6.48
CA MET A 84 -26.05 1.81 6.01
C MET A 84 -27.07 1.78 7.17
N GLY A 85 -27.47 2.96 7.63
CA GLY A 85 -28.30 3.11 8.82
C GLY A 85 -27.58 2.55 10.07
N ASP A 86 -28.27 1.66 10.79
CA ASP A 86 -27.73 0.99 11.99
C ASP A 86 -26.93 -0.29 11.66
N TYR A 87 -26.70 -0.60 10.40
CA TYR A 87 -26.04 -1.83 9.99
C TYR A 87 -24.70 -1.58 9.31
N VAL A 88 -23.78 -2.49 9.55
CA VAL A 88 -22.58 -2.69 8.76
C VAL A 88 -22.81 -3.86 7.83
N TYR A 89 -22.62 -3.63 6.54
CA TYR A 89 -22.71 -4.63 5.48
C TYR A 89 -21.32 -5.10 5.11
N PHE A 90 -21.19 -6.40 4.88
CA PHE A 90 -19.92 -7.05 4.57
C PHE A 90 -20.08 -8.01 3.39
N CYS A 91 -19.15 -7.98 2.45
CA CYS A 91 -18.95 -9.00 1.44
C CYS A 91 -17.47 -9.12 1.07
N ALA A 92 -17.09 -10.24 0.47
CA ALA A 92 -15.75 -10.48 -0.05
C ALA A 92 -15.82 -11.41 -1.25
N SER A 93 -14.80 -11.35 -2.11
CA SER A 93 -14.71 -12.17 -3.33
C SER A 93 -14.44 -13.63 -3.01
N ARG A 94 -15.07 -14.52 -3.78
CA ARG A 94 -14.75 -15.94 -3.85
C ARG A 94 -14.40 -16.31 -5.28
N ARG A 95 -13.24 -16.93 -5.46
CA ARG A 95 -12.82 -17.35 -6.80
C ARG A 95 -13.80 -18.40 -7.36
N THR A 96 -14.32 -18.12 -8.56
CA THR A 96 -15.21 -19.01 -9.35
C THR A 96 -16.61 -19.29 -8.76
N GLU A 97 -16.97 -18.66 -7.65
CA GLU A 97 -18.25 -18.89 -6.98
C GLU A 97 -19.09 -17.63 -6.90
N ALA A 98 -20.39 -17.79 -6.70
CA ALA A 98 -21.27 -16.70 -6.31
C ALA A 98 -21.01 -16.31 -4.85
N CYS A 99 -20.95 -15.00 -4.59
CA CYS A 99 -20.53 -14.45 -3.31
C CYS A 99 -21.73 -14.05 -2.47
N ASP A 100 -21.61 -14.33 -1.18
CA ASP A 100 -22.64 -13.99 -0.19
C ASP A 100 -22.41 -12.58 0.37
N ARG A 101 -23.46 -12.01 0.95
CA ARG A 101 -23.42 -10.73 1.66
C ARG A 101 -23.98 -10.93 3.06
N TYR A 102 -23.44 -10.16 3.99
CA TYR A 102 -23.76 -10.23 5.40
C TYR A 102 -24.07 -8.84 5.94
N ARG A 103 -24.76 -8.75 7.06
CA ARG A 103 -24.93 -7.51 7.81
C ARG A 103 -24.89 -7.77 9.32
N THR A 104 -24.47 -6.78 10.07
CA THR A 104 -24.46 -6.82 11.54
C THR A 104 -24.73 -5.44 12.13
N LYS A 105 -25.17 -5.40 13.39
CA LYS A 105 -25.21 -4.19 14.23
C LYS A 105 -24.06 -4.15 15.24
N ASP A 106 -23.33 -5.24 15.38
CA ASP A 106 -22.15 -5.35 16.25
C ASP A 106 -21.01 -6.00 15.47
N VAL A 107 -20.07 -5.16 15.05
CA VAL A 107 -18.94 -5.59 14.20
C VAL A 107 -18.11 -6.66 14.89
N LEU A 108 -17.93 -6.58 16.21
CA LEU A 108 -17.01 -7.44 16.95
C LEU A 108 -17.63 -8.75 17.41
N ASN A 109 -18.92 -8.72 17.80
CA ASN A 109 -19.57 -9.87 18.43
C ASN A 109 -20.66 -10.48 17.54
N GLY A 110 -21.11 -9.80 16.49
CA GLY A 110 -22.20 -10.26 15.63
C GLY A 110 -23.59 -10.22 16.33
N PRO A 111 -24.58 -11.04 15.90
CA PRO A 111 -24.43 -11.97 14.80
C PRO A 111 -24.27 -11.29 13.43
N TYR A 112 -23.57 -11.94 12.52
CA TYR A 112 -23.54 -11.57 11.12
C TYR A 112 -24.66 -12.31 10.39
N GLU A 113 -25.73 -11.58 10.07
CA GLU A 113 -26.87 -12.12 9.37
C GLU A 113 -26.56 -12.26 7.88
N LYS A 114 -26.59 -13.50 7.36
CA LYS A 114 -26.47 -13.73 5.91
C LYS A 114 -27.71 -13.20 5.19
N ILE A 115 -27.48 -12.37 4.18
CA ILE A 115 -28.55 -11.84 3.32
C ILE A 115 -28.89 -12.90 2.26
N PRO A 116 -30.17 -13.24 2.06
CA PRO A 116 -30.58 -14.25 1.08
C PRO A 116 -30.19 -13.90 -0.36
N GLY A 117 -29.81 -14.93 -1.12
CA GLY A 117 -29.37 -14.80 -2.51
C GLY A 117 -27.88 -14.47 -2.61
N ASN A 118 -27.30 -14.76 -3.78
CA ASN A 118 -25.91 -14.48 -4.11
C ASN A 118 -25.75 -14.26 -5.61
N PHE A 119 -24.63 -13.67 -6.01
CA PHE A 119 -24.24 -13.50 -7.41
C PHE A 119 -22.71 -13.43 -7.52
N PRO A 120 -22.13 -13.73 -8.70
CA PRO A 120 -20.68 -13.69 -8.86
C PRO A 120 -20.19 -12.26 -8.99
N PHE A 121 -19.12 -11.93 -8.25
CA PHE A 121 -18.36 -10.70 -8.36
C PHE A 121 -16.90 -10.94 -7.93
N TRP A 122 -16.03 -10.00 -8.27
CA TRP A 122 -14.64 -9.96 -7.83
C TRP A 122 -14.25 -8.53 -7.51
N ASP A 123 -13.57 -8.30 -6.38
CA ASP A 123 -13.22 -6.97 -5.85
C ASP A 123 -14.45 -6.05 -5.78
N PRO A 124 -15.36 -6.35 -4.88
CA PRO A 124 -16.65 -5.66 -4.78
C PRO A 124 -16.52 -4.29 -4.12
N ASN A 125 -17.45 -3.42 -4.47
CA ASN A 125 -17.75 -2.20 -3.73
C ASN A 125 -19.23 -1.87 -3.76
N MET A 126 -19.84 -1.73 -2.61
CA MET A 126 -21.23 -1.30 -2.46
C MET A 126 -21.27 0.19 -2.12
N PHE A 127 -22.06 0.95 -2.82
CA PHE A 127 -22.27 2.36 -2.58
C PHE A 127 -23.75 2.66 -2.32
N ILE A 128 -24.02 3.39 -1.26
CA ILE A 128 -25.37 3.84 -0.87
C ILE A 128 -25.47 5.33 -1.18
N ASP A 129 -26.35 5.69 -2.10
CA ASP A 129 -26.57 7.08 -2.49
C ASP A 129 -27.49 7.82 -1.51
N ASP A 130 -27.48 9.15 -1.56
CA ASP A 130 -28.27 10.03 -0.69
C ASP A 130 -29.78 9.82 -0.82
N ASP A 131 -30.24 9.33 -1.97
CA ASP A 131 -31.65 9.01 -2.23
C ASP A 131 -32.05 7.60 -1.75
N GLY A 132 -31.11 6.84 -1.17
CA GLY A 132 -31.32 5.50 -0.65
C GLY A 132 -31.20 4.39 -1.70
N ARG A 133 -30.88 4.71 -2.94
CA ARG A 133 -30.53 3.70 -3.95
C ARG A 133 -29.17 3.12 -3.63
N ILE A 134 -28.97 1.85 -4.00
CA ILE A 134 -27.75 1.11 -3.74
C ILE A 134 -27.14 0.70 -5.08
N TYR A 135 -25.85 1.00 -5.23
CA TYR A 135 -25.08 0.64 -6.40
C TYR A 135 -23.97 -0.32 -6.01
N PHE A 136 -23.56 -1.15 -6.97
CA PHE A 136 -22.55 -2.16 -6.75
C PHE A 136 -21.57 -2.17 -7.91
N TYR A 137 -20.29 -2.09 -7.57
CA TYR A 137 -19.18 -2.05 -8.52
C TYR A 137 -18.29 -3.25 -8.28
N TRP A 138 -17.69 -3.81 -9.34
CA TRP A 138 -16.76 -4.92 -9.22
C TRP A 138 -15.93 -5.10 -10.49
N GLY A 139 -14.78 -5.76 -10.37
CA GLY A 139 -13.91 -6.17 -11.46
C GLY A 139 -12.48 -6.34 -10.98
N CYS A 140 -11.81 -7.35 -11.53
CA CYS A 140 -10.39 -7.59 -11.36
C CYS A 140 -9.90 -8.33 -12.61
N SER A 141 -9.44 -7.58 -13.61
CA SER A 141 -9.08 -8.18 -14.89
C SER A 141 -8.22 -7.23 -15.73
N ASN A 142 -7.38 -7.82 -16.56
CA ASN A 142 -6.69 -7.13 -17.64
C ASN A 142 -7.38 -7.28 -19.02
N THR A 143 -8.58 -7.85 -19.05
CA THR A 143 -9.34 -8.11 -20.29
C THR A 143 -10.81 -7.73 -20.22
N THR A 144 -11.31 -7.36 -19.05
CA THR A 144 -12.71 -6.96 -18.83
C THR A 144 -12.78 -5.70 -18.00
N PRO A 145 -13.84 -4.88 -18.16
CA PRO A 145 -13.97 -3.62 -17.45
C PRO A 145 -14.31 -3.80 -15.96
N ILE A 146 -14.25 -2.68 -15.23
CA ILE A 146 -15.02 -2.52 -14.00
C ILE A 146 -16.49 -2.43 -14.38
N TRP A 147 -17.27 -3.28 -13.74
CA TRP A 147 -18.71 -3.37 -13.92
C TRP A 147 -19.46 -2.58 -12.85
N GLY A 148 -20.66 -2.13 -13.18
CA GLY A 148 -21.58 -1.52 -12.24
C GLY A 148 -23.02 -1.93 -12.47
N THR A 149 -23.82 -1.95 -11.40
CA THR A 149 -25.27 -2.18 -11.45
C THR A 149 -25.96 -1.53 -10.26
N GLU A 150 -27.27 -1.32 -10.36
CA GLU A 150 -28.10 -0.97 -9.21
C GLU A 150 -28.55 -2.25 -8.49
N LEU A 151 -28.66 -2.21 -7.17
CA LEU A 151 -29.17 -3.28 -6.34
C LEU A 151 -30.57 -2.95 -5.81
N ASP A 152 -31.42 -3.96 -5.73
CA ASP A 152 -32.67 -3.87 -4.99
C ASP A 152 -32.39 -3.66 -3.49
N PRO A 153 -32.91 -2.59 -2.85
CA PRO A 153 -32.56 -2.24 -1.47
C PRO A 153 -33.06 -3.23 -0.42
N GLN A 154 -33.99 -4.15 -0.77
CA GLN A 154 -34.50 -5.16 0.15
C GLN A 154 -33.72 -6.47 0.05
N THR A 155 -33.35 -6.87 -1.17
CA THR A 155 -32.69 -8.17 -1.43
C THR A 155 -31.20 -8.02 -1.65
N LEU A 156 -30.71 -6.82 -1.95
CA LEU A 156 -29.34 -6.52 -2.40
C LEU A 156 -28.92 -7.38 -3.62
N LEU A 157 -29.85 -7.77 -4.45
CA LEU A 157 -29.60 -8.44 -5.72
C LEU A 157 -29.61 -7.43 -6.88
N PRO A 158 -28.85 -7.68 -7.95
CA PRO A 158 -28.82 -6.79 -9.11
C PRO A 158 -30.19 -6.56 -9.74
N ILE A 159 -30.45 -5.30 -10.11
CA ILE A 159 -31.64 -4.88 -10.88
C ILE A 159 -31.17 -4.57 -12.31
N GLY A 160 -31.67 -5.38 -13.27
CA GLY A 160 -31.32 -5.19 -14.68
C GLY A 160 -29.93 -5.73 -15.06
N GLU A 161 -29.41 -5.24 -16.17
CA GLU A 161 -28.15 -5.68 -16.74
C GLU A 161 -26.98 -4.88 -16.15
N LYS A 162 -25.84 -5.56 -15.97
CA LYS A 162 -24.59 -4.89 -15.60
C LYS A 162 -24.09 -3.98 -16.72
N GLN A 163 -23.47 -2.87 -16.35
CA GLN A 163 -22.90 -1.90 -17.27
C GLN A 163 -21.37 -1.93 -17.20
N ALA A 164 -20.69 -1.85 -18.33
CA ALA A 164 -19.25 -1.60 -18.41
C ALA A 164 -19.01 -0.12 -18.09
N LEU A 165 -18.18 0.18 -17.09
CA LEU A 165 -17.96 1.54 -16.62
C LEU A 165 -16.64 2.11 -17.08
N ILE A 166 -15.52 1.43 -16.78
CA ILE A 166 -14.16 1.84 -17.13
C ILE A 166 -13.34 0.62 -17.55
N GLU A 167 -12.39 0.85 -18.44
CA GLU A 167 -11.39 -0.12 -18.89
C GLU A 167 -10.00 0.51 -18.80
N GLY A 168 -8.95 -0.32 -18.72
CA GLY A 168 -7.57 0.16 -18.77
C GLY A 168 -7.17 0.68 -20.13
N ASP A 169 -6.45 1.81 -20.16
CA ASP A 169 -5.93 2.43 -21.38
C ASP A 169 -4.43 2.77 -21.28
N PRO A 170 -3.54 1.77 -21.16
CA PRO A 170 -2.11 1.99 -21.05
C PRO A 170 -1.45 2.54 -22.33
N HIS A 171 -2.22 2.69 -23.41
CA HIS A 171 -1.78 3.35 -24.64
C HIS A 171 -1.76 4.88 -24.51
N HIS A 172 -2.64 5.45 -23.67
CA HIS A 172 -2.78 6.90 -23.47
C HIS A 172 -2.58 7.33 -22.01
N ILE A 173 -2.67 6.38 -21.06
CA ILE A 173 -2.51 6.60 -19.62
C ILE A 173 -1.23 5.92 -19.15
N GLY A 174 -0.17 6.71 -18.95
CA GLY A 174 1.16 6.20 -18.61
C GLY A 174 1.18 5.45 -17.28
N TYR A 175 0.49 5.95 -16.27
CA TYR A 175 0.46 5.33 -14.97
C TYR A 175 -0.25 3.96 -14.94
N GLU A 176 -1.01 3.60 -15.96
CA GLU A 176 -1.60 2.25 -16.08
C GLU A 176 -0.63 1.22 -16.70
N ARG A 177 0.53 1.63 -17.21
CA ARG A 177 1.50 0.68 -17.76
C ARG A 177 2.10 -0.20 -16.66
N VAL A 178 2.26 -1.48 -16.99
CA VAL A 178 2.84 -2.49 -16.08
C VAL A 178 4.37 -2.35 -15.97
N GLY A 179 4.95 -3.10 -15.06
CA GLY A 179 6.39 -3.11 -14.78
C GLY A 179 6.82 -2.04 -13.78
N GLU A 180 8.00 -2.23 -13.20
CA GLU A 180 8.62 -1.22 -12.33
C GLU A 180 8.74 0.10 -13.08
N ASP A 181 8.35 1.21 -12.44
CA ASP A 181 8.36 2.55 -13.03
C ASP A 181 7.57 2.69 -14.34
N HIS A 182 6.54 1.87 -14.55
CA HIS A 182 5.73 1.84 -15.78
C HIS A 182 6.55 1.50 -17.04
N SER A 183 7.60 0.70 -16.88
CA SER A 183 8.61 0.46 -17.93
C SER A 183 8.15 -0.43 -19.09
N VAL A 184 7.02 -1.13 -18.93
CA VAL A 184 6.56 -2.12 -19.92
C VAL A 184 5.34 -1.58 -20.66
N ALA A 185 5.51 -1.35 -21.96
CA ALA A 185 4.41 -0.96 -22.84
C ALA A 185 3.47 -2.15 -23.14
N PRO A 186 2.20 -1.87 -23.50
CA PRO A 186 1.32 -2.90 -24.05
C PRO A 186 1.96 -3.62 -25.22
N ALA A 187 1.78 -4.95 -25.28
CA ALA A 187 2.29 -5.77 -26.36
C ALA A 187 1.46 -5.57 -27.64
N SER A 188 2.09 -5.63 -28.79
CA SER A 188 1.40 -5.62 -30.07
C SER A 188 0.60 -6.92 -30.28
N GLU A 189 -0.43 -6.88 -31.14
CA GLU A 189 -1.20 -8.09 -31.49
C GLU A 189 -0.30 -9.20 -32.05
N GLU A 190 0.73 -8.83 -32.81
CA GLU A 190 1.71 -9.79 -33.35
C GLU A 190 2.54 -10.45 -32.27
N GLU A 191 3.00 -9.70 -31.26
CA GLU A 191 3.72 -10.22 -30.12
C GLU A 191 2.85 -11.14 -29.25
N ILE A 192 1.60 -10.75 -29.02
CA ILE A 192 0.62 -11.55 -28.26
C ILE A 192 0.41 -12.89 -28.96
N GLU A 193 0.12 -12.85 -30.28
CA GLU A 193 -0.13 -14.07 -31.04
C GLU A 193 1.11 -14.95 -31.13
N MET A 194 2.30 -14.39 -31.30
CA MET A 194 3.56 -15.15 -31.28
C MET A 194 3.76 -15.87 -29.94
N LYS A 195 3.52 -15.20 -28.83
CA LYS A 195 3.63 -15.80 -27.47
C LYS A 195 2.55 -16.86 -27.27
N PHE A 196 1.33 -16.62 -27.73
CA PHE A 196 0.22 -17.57 -27.63
C PHE A 196 0.51 -18.86 -28.45
N GLN A 197 1.00 -18.76 -29.67
CA GLN A 197 1.40 -19.92 -30.48
C GLN A 197 2.59 -20.66 -29.83
N GLY A 198 3.52 -19.93 -29.23
CA GLY A 198 4.60 -20.50 -28.41
C GLY A 198 4.08 -21.29 -27.20
N PHE A 199 3.05 -20.80 -26.53
CA PHE A 199 2.37 -21.49 -25.44
C PHE A 199 1.72 -22.80 -25.92
N LEU A 200 0.91 -22.75 -26.98
CA LEU A 200 0.26 -23.94 -27.56
C LEU A 200 1.29 -25.01 -27.94
N LYS A 201 2.38 -24.60 -28.58
CA LYS A 201 3.46 -25.52 -28.96
C LYS A 201 4.14 -26.19 -27.75
N ARG A 202 4.38 -25.43 -26.66
CA ARG A 202 5.01 -25.98 -25.44
C ARG A 202 4.10 -26.95 -24.68
N THR A 203 2.81 -26.66 -24.64
CA THR A 203 1.81 -27.50 -23.94
C THR A 203 1.35 -28.68 -24.78
N GLY A 204 1.59 -28.67 -26.10
CA GLY A 204 1.11 -29.70 -27.03
C GLY A 204 -0.41 -29.66 -27.26
N VAL A 205 -1.06 -28.55 -26.91
CA VAL A 205 -2.50 -28.33 -27.04
C VAL A 205 -2.76 -27.42 -28.23
N THR A 206 -3.83 -27.66 -28.97
CA THR A 206 -4.30 -26.76 -30.03
C THR A 206 -5.38 -25.79 -29.49
N GLU A 207 -5.60 -24.66 -30.16
CA GLU A 207 -6.56 -23.65 -29.68
C GLU A 207 -7.98 -24.19 -29.52
N ASP A 208 -8.41 -25.05 -30.42
CA ASP A 208 -9.73 -25.71 -30.40
C ASP A 208 -9.89 -26.75 -29.27
N GLN A 209 -8.77 -27.17 -28.65
CA GLN A 209 -8.76 -28.06 -27.49
C GLN A 209 -8.82 -27.29 -26.15
N LEU A 210 -8.63 -25.98 -26.19
CA LEU A 210 -8.77 -25.17 -24.98
C LEU A 210 -10.25 -25.08 -24.57
N PRO A 211 -10.53 -25.06 -23.26
CA PRO A 211 -11.90 -24.81 -22.78
C PRO A 211 -12.43 -23.46 -23.28
N PRO A 212 -13.76 -23.30 -23.44
CA PRO A 212 -14.35 -22.03 -23.84
C PRO A 212 -13.88 -20.86 -22.98
N GLY A 213 -13.47 -19.75 -23.59
CA GLY A 213 -12.97 -18.56 -22.92
C GLY A 213 -11.48 -18.58 -22.51
N HIS A 214 -10.80 -19.73 -22.56
CA HIS A 214 -9.37 -19.81 -22.15
C HIS A 214 -8.42 -19.16 -23.17
N ALA A 215 -8.71 -19.25 -24.47
CA ALA A 215 -7.82 -18.62 -25.47
C ALA A 215 -7.72 -17.10 -25.31
N PRO A 216 -8.81 -16.32 -25.15
CA PRO A 216 -8.72 -14.91 -24.84
C PRO A 216 -8.00 -14.61 -23.52
N MET A 217 -8.26 -15.40 -22.49
CA MET A 217 -7.58 -15.26 -21.19
C MET A 217 -6.06 -15.43 -21.31
N ILE A 218 -5.59 -16.47 -22.03
CA ILE A 218 -4.16 -16.73 -22.25
C ILE A 218 -3.53 -15.61 -23.10
N ARG A 219 -4.22 -15.11 -24.13
CA ARG A 219 -3.75 -13.93 -24.88
C ARG A 219 -3.65 -12.70 -23.98
N GLY A 220 -4.62 -12.49 -23.09
CA GLY A 220 -4.59 -11.44 -22.08
C GLY A 220 -3.34 -11.51 -21.19
N MET A 221 -2.89 -12.71 -20.79
CA MET A 221 -1.65 -12.88 -20.02
C MET A 221 -0.39 -12.41 -20.75
N PHE A 222 -0.42 -12.32 -22.08
CA PHE A 222 0.70 -11.86 -22.91
C PHE A 222 0.57 -10.42 -23.39
N SER A 223 -0.52 -9.76 -23.05
CA SER A 223 -0.86 -8.43 -23.59
C SER A 223 -0.10 -7.28 -22.93
N ASN A 224 0.46 -7.49 -21.75
CA ASN A 224 0.98 -6.43 -20.87
C ASN A 224 -0.09 -5.35 -20.57
N MET A 225 -1.38 -5.70 -20.65
CA MET A 225 -2.46 -4.83 -20.22
C MET A 225 -2.53 -4.83 -18.70
N PRO A 226 -2.80 -3.68 -18.08
CA PRO A 226 -2.91 -3.60 -16.63
C PRO A 226 -4.09 -4.41 -16.10
N TYR A 227 -3.97 -4.97 -14.91
CA TYR A 227 -5.15 -5.28 -14.12
C TYR A 227 -5.82 -3.96 -13.73
N ILE A 228 -7.14 -3.93 -13.91
CA ILE A 228 -8.02 -2.87 -13.42
C ILE A 228 -8.95 -3.51 -12.42
N GLU A 229 -8.85 -3.07 -11.16
CA GLU A 229 -9.48 -3.76 -10.04
C GLU A 229 -9.86 -2.79 -8.91
N GLY A 230 -10.32 -3.27 -7.77
CA GLY A 230 -10.45 -2.51 -6.54
C GLY A 230 -11.33 -1.28 -6.64
N ALA A 231 -12.48 -1.40 -7.29
CA ALA A 231 -13.41 -0.28 -7.41
C ALA A 231 -13.83 0.26 -6.04
N TRP A 232 -13.81 1.58 -5.88
CA TRP A 232 -14.33 2.26 -4.69
C TRP A 232 -15.04 3.54 -5.09
N MET A 233 -16.31 3.69 -4.69
CA MET A 233 -17.13 4.85 -5.03
C MET A 233 -17.30 5.78 -3.85
N ASP A 234 -17.00 7.07 -4.09
CA ASP A 234 -17.32 8.18 -3.20
C ASP A 234 -18.19 9.21 -3.93
N LYS A 235 -18.93 10.02 -3.15
CA LYS A 235 -19.74 11.12 -3.67
C LYS A 235 -19.40 12.41 -2.95
N HIS A 236 -19.16 13.46 -3.70
CA HIS A 236 -18.91 14.79 -3.15
C HIS A 236 -19.55 15.86 -4.04
N ASN A 237 -20.32 16.79 -3.42
CA ASN A 237 -20.99 17.89 -4.12
C ASN A 237 -21.81 17.46 -5.35
N GLY A 238 -22.47 16.29 -5.28
CA GLY A 238 -23.30 15.74 -6.35
C GLY A 238 -22.53 15.06 -7.49
N LYS A 239 -21.21 14.97 -7.42
CA LYS A 239 -20.35 14.21 -8.33
C LYS A 239 -20.00 12.86 -7.72
N TYR A 240 -19.79 11.87 -8.57
CA TYR A 240 -19.40 10.51 -8.23
C TYR A 240 -17.96 10.27 -8.65
N TYR A 241 -17.13 9.79 -7.72
CA TYR A 241 -15.70 9.55 -7.89
C TYR A 241 -15.44 8.05 -7.80
N LEU A 242 -15.21 7.42 -8.95
CA LEU A 242 -14.91 6.00 -9.04
C LEU A 242 -13.40 5.81 -9.01
N GLN A 243 -12.87 5.39 -7.88
CA GLN A 243 -11.49 4.95 -7.72
C GLN A 243 -11.35 3.53 -8.28
N TYR A 244 -10.15 3.19 -8.75
CA TYR A 244 -9.82 1.84 -9.24
C TYR A 244 -8.32 1.62 -9.13
N ALA A 245 -7.89 0.40 -8.83
CA ALA A 245 -6.48 0.06 -8.73
C ALA A 245 -5.86 -0.32 -10.08
N PHE A 246 -4.58 -0.02 -10.24
CA PHE A 246 -3.73 -0.31 -11.40
C PHE A 246 -2.27 -0.46 -10.97
N PRO A 247 -1.38 -1.00 -11.79
CA PRO A 247 -1.57 -1.94 -12.90
C PRO A 247 -1.48 -3.39 -12.43
N GLY A 248 -1.06 -3.60 -11.18
CA GLY A 248 -0.86 -4.87 -10.51
C GLY A 248 -0.05 -4.69 -9.23
N THR A 249 -0.40 -5.44 -8.19
CA THR A 249 0.10 -5.27 -6.82
C THR A 249 1.60 -5.59 -6.66
N GLU A 250 2.20 -6.29 -7.62
CA GLU A 250 3.62 -6.66 -7.62
C GLU A 250 4.58 -5.52 -7.98
N TYR A 251 4.07 -4.40 -8.53
CA TYR A 251 4.91 -3.29 -9.00
C TYR A 251 4.99 -2.15 -7.98
N ASN A 252 6.11 -1.40 -7.99
CA ASN A 252 6.27 -0.21 -7.14
C ASN A 252 5.27 0.89 -7.48
N VAL A 253 4.72 0.85 -8.66
CA VAL A 253 3.76 1.80 -9.22
C VAL A 253 2.29 1.42 -8.99
N TYR A 254 2.02 0.40 -8.17
CA TYR A 254 0.65 0.06 -7.77
C TYR A 254 -0.02 1.26 -7.13
N GLY A 255 -1.18 1.66 -7.64
CA GLY A 255 -1.85 2.88 -7.23
C GLY A 255 -3.34 2.86 -7.56
N ASP A 256 -4.05 3.93 -7.18
CA ASP A 256 -5.46 4.11 -7.52
C ASP A 256 -5.62 5.29 -8.48
N GLY A 257 -6.30 5.04 -9.61
CA GLY A 257 -6.82 6.07 -10.50
C GLY A 257 -8.18 6.59 -10.01
N CYS A 258 -8.70 7.60 -10.69
CA CYS A 258 -10.03 8.13 -10.41
C CYS A 258 -10.72 8.59 -11.69
N TYR A 259 -11.97 8.18 -11.84
CA TYR A 259 -12.90 8.69 -12.84
C TYR A 259 -14.05 9.43 -12.17
N VAL A 260 -14.59 10.45 -12.83
CA VAL A 260 -15.65 11.31 -12.29
C VAL A 260 -16.88 11.28 -13.20
N SER A 261 -18.07 11.32 -12.59
CA SER A 261 -19.36 11.35 -13.31
C SER A 261 -20.40 12.20 -12.56
N ASP A 262 -21.45 12.60 -13.29
CA ASP A 262 -22.67 13.17 -12.73
C ASP A 262 -23.70 12.07 -12.33
N SER A 263 -23.40 10.82 -12.59
CA SER A 263 -24.30 9.67 -12.33
C SER A 263 -23.50 8.49 -11.76
N PRO A 264 -24.08 7.72 -10.83
CA PRO A 264 -23.39 6.58 -10.20
C PRO A 264 -23.01 5.45 -11.17
N LEU A 265 -23.67 5.37 -12.32
CA LEU A 265 -23.38 4.38 -13.37
C LEU A 265 -22.78 5.03 -14.62
N GLY A 266 -22.26 6.25 -14.53
CA GLY A 266 -21.59 6.93 -15.62
C GLY A 266 -22.53 7.71 -16.55
N PRO A 267 -22.03 8.21 -17.70
CA PRO A 267 -20.67 7.96 -18.21
C PRO A 267 -19.60 8.60 -17.33
N PHE A 268 -18.46 7.92 -17.20
CA PHE A 268 -17.31 8.36 -16.41
C PHE A 268 -16.25 9.03 -17.30
N VAL A 269 -15.62 10.07 -16.78
CA VAL A 269 -14.51 10.80 -17.41
C VAL A 269 -13.31 10.75 -16.48
N LEU A 270 -12.12 10.50 -17.03
CA LEU A 270 -10.89 10.45 -16.26
C LEU A 270 -10.65 11.79 -15.55
N ALA A 271 -10.50 11.76 -14.22
CA ALA A 271 -10.25 12.94 -13.41
C ALA A 271 -8.99 13.70 -13.88
N ASP A 272 -9.02 15.03 -13.85
CA ASP A 272 -7.92 15.84 -14.34
C ASP A 272 -6.63 15.67 -13.53
N ASN A 273 -6.76 15.35 -12.24
CA ASN A 273 -5.66 15.10 -11.33
C ASN A 273 -5.35 13.61 -11.13
N ALA A 274 -5.85 12.71 -11.97
CA ALA A 274 -5.49 11.27 -11.87
C ALA A 274 -4.00 11.05 -12.18
N PRO A 275 -3.34 10.07 -11.48
CA PRO A 275 -3.89 9.12 -10.53
C PRO A 275 -4.24 9.76 -9.16
N PHE A 276 -5.18 9.15 -8.42
CA PHE A 276 -5.62 9.64 -7.11
C PHE A 276 -4.63 9.29 -6.00
N SER A 277 -4.28 8.01 -5.88
CA SER A 277 -3.33 7.49 -4.89
C SER A 277 -2.14 6.87 -5.62
N TYR A 278 -0.93 7.44 -5.41
CA TYR A 278 0.25 7.05 -6.16
C TYR A 278 1.54 7.38 -5.41
N LYS A 279 2.23 6.35 -4.93
CA LYS A 279 3.47 6.48 -4.15
C LYS A 279 4.53 5.48 -4.66
N PRO A 280 5.21 5.77 -5.78
CA PRO A 280 6.15 4.83 -6.40
C PRO A 280 7.53 4.79 -5.75
N GLY A 281 7.91 5.78 -4.94
CA GLY A 281 9.22 5.91 -4.32
C GLY A 281 9.19 5.97 -2.78
N GLY A 282 10.36 6.14 -2.18
CA GLY A 282 10.58 6.10 -0.74
C GLY A 282 10.80 4.68 -0.22
N PHE A 283 10.76 4.51 1.10
CA PHE A 283 11.01 3.23 1.77
C PHE A 283 9.99 2.15 1.37
N LEU A 284 8.71 2.50 1.36
CA LEU A 284 7.60 1.59 1.09
C LEU A 284 6.77 2.11 -0.09
N PRO A 285 6.93 1.56 -1.29
CA PRO A 285 6.18 1.98 -2.47
C PRO A 285 4.82 1.29 -2.58
N GLY A 286 4.05 1.71 -3.57
CA GLY A 286 2.69 1.27 -3.82
C GLY A 286 1.68 2.28 -3.29
N ALA A 287 0.45 1.96 -3.26
CA ALA A 287 -0.71 2.61 -2.64
C ALA A 287 -1.98 2.40 -3.47
N GLY A 288 -2.24 1.15 -3.87
CA GLY A 288 -3.40 0.77 -4.68
C GLY A 288 -4.43 -0.05 -3.92
N HIS A 289 -5.56 -0.28 -4.57
CA HIS A 289 -6.72 -1.01 -4.07
C HIS A 289 -7.09 -0.55 -2.66
N GLY A 290 -7.32 0.73 -2.55
CA GLY A 290 -7.62 1.37 -1.29
C GLY A 290 -9.09 1.68 -1.08
N SER A 291 -9.38 2.26 0.07
CA SER A 291 -10.68 2.81 0.43
C SER A 291 -10.54 4.18 1.06
N SER A 292 -11.53 5.03 0.86
CA SER A 292 -11.55 6.37 1.43
C SER A 292 -12.73 6.53 2.39
N MET A 293 -12.53 7.31 3.46
CA MET A 293 -13.60 7.62 4.40
C MET A 293 -13.42 8.99 5.03
N GLU A 294 -14.51 9.57 5.49
CA GLU A 294 -14.50 10.71 6.41
C GLU A 294 -14.36 10.23 7.87
N ASP A 295 -13.48 10.89 8.63
CA ASP A 295 -13.38 10.69 10.07
C ASP A 295 -14.50 11.45 10.82
N ARG A 296 -14.53 11.29 12.17
CA ARG A 296 -15.54 11.96 13.03
C ARG A 296 -15.50 13.49 13.00
N ASN A 297 -14.44 14.07 12.43
CA ASN A 297 -14.25 15.51 12.30
C ASN A 297 -14.43 16.00 10.86
N ALA A 298 -14.96 15.15 9.98
CA ALA A 298 -15.15 15.40 8.54
C ALA A 298 -13.84 15.61 7.77
N ASN A 299 -12.75 15.00 8.21
CA ASN A 299 -11.51 14.92 7.44
C ASN A 299 -11.46 13.61 6.67
N TRP A 300 -10.94 13.66 5.47
CA TRP A 300 -10.81 12.49 4.61
C TRP A 300 -9.49 11.76 4.83
N TRP A 301 -9.57 10.45 4.86
CA TRP A 301 -8.44 9.53 4.92
C TRP A 301 -8.56 8.48 3.83
N HIS A 302 -7.42 8.12 3.27
CA HIS A 302 -7.29 7.02 2.33
C HIS A 302 -6.37 5.95 2.93
N ILE A 303 -6.82 4.70 2.93
CA ILE A 303 -6.00 3.55 3.31
C ILE A 303 -5.81 2.67 2.07
N ALA A 304 -4.60 2.24 1.81
CA ALA A 304 -4.26 1.53 0.57
C ALA A 304 -3.26 0.40 0.80
N THR A 305 -3.19 -0.51 -0.15
CA THR A 305 -2.22 -1.60 -0.20
C THR A 305 -0.85 -1.08 -0.61
N MET A 306 0.15 -1.35 0.24
CA MET A 306 1.55 -1.05 -0.01
C MET A 306 2.30 -2.32 -0.39
N ARG A 307 3.24 -2.21 -1.33
CA ARG A 307 3.98 -3.34 -1.86
C ARG A 307 5.25 -3.64 -1.05
N ILE A 308 5.46 -4.89 -0.70
CA ILE A 308 6.78 -5.42 -0.32
C ILE A 308 7.27 -6.41 -1.39
N SER A 309 6.51 -7.46 -1.71
CA SER A 309 6.76 -8.42 -2.81
C SER A 309 8.19 -8.93 -2.89
N VAL A 310 8.74 -9.39 -1.75
CA VAL A 310 10.09 -9.97 -1.68
C VAL A 310 10.02 -11.49 -1.85
N HIS A 311 9.13 -12.13 -1.10
CA HIS A 311 9.00 -13.58 -1.06
C HIS A 311 7.82 -14.06 -1.91
N HIS A 312 6.81 -13.23 -2.06
CA HIS A 312 5.59 -13.51 -2.81
C HIS A 312 5.04 -12.24 -3.45
N ASP A 313 4.41 -12.33 -4.63
CA ASP A 313 3.80 -11.18 -5.33
C ASP A 313 2.74 -10.47 -4.46
N PHE A 314 2.09 -11.23 -3.56
CA PHE A 314 1.07 -10.75 -2.63
C PHE A 314 1.59 -10.53 -1.20
N GLU A 315 2.86 -10.38 -0.99
CA GLU A 315 3.43 -9.91 0.26
C GLU A 315 3.21 -8.39 0.37
N ARG A 316 2.18 -8.01 1.14
CA ARG A 316 1.66 -6.64 1.13
C ARG A 316 1.47 -6.10 2.55
N ARG A 317 1.43 -4.78 2.66
CA ARG A 317 1.13 -4.04 3.90
C ARG A 317 0.07 -2.98 3.61
N VAL A 318 -0.43 -2.32 4.64
CA VAL A 318 -1.34 -1.19 4.48
C VAL A 318 -0.69 0.12 4.89
N GLY A 319 -0.97 1.17 4.12
CA GLY A 319 -0.58 2.54 4.42
C GLY A 319 -1.81 3.44 4.50
N MET A 320 -1.76 4.44 5.38
CA MET A 320 -2.84 5.40 5.58
C MET A 320 -2.34 6.82 5.32
N PHE A 321 -3.14 7.61 4.60
CA PHE A 321 -2.76 8.92 4.09
C PHE A 321 -3.89 9.93 4.25
N PRO A 322 -3.58 11.22 4.49
CA PRO A 322 -4.56 12.29 4.39
C PRO A 322 -5.08 12.41 2.95
N ALA A 323 -6.37 12.59 2.81
CA ALA A 323 -7.04 12.80 1.53
C ALA A 323 -8.06 13.93 1.63
N GLY A 324 -8.69 14.30 0.52
CA GLY A 324 -9.73 15.31 0.53
C GLY A 324 -10.10 15.82 -0.85
N PHE A 325 -10.99 16.79 -0.85
CA PHE A 325 -11.39 17.51 -2.05
C PHE A 325 -10.88 18.94 -1.97
N ASP A 326 -10.34 19.44 -3.07
CA ASP A 326 -9.95 20.84 -3.16
C ASP A 326 -11.15 21.75 -3.49
N ALA A 327 -10.90 23.06 -3.62
CA ALA A 327 -11.96 24.03 -3.87
C ALA A 327 -12.66 23.85 -5.23
N ASP A 328 -12.00 23.20 -6.19
CA ASP A 328 -12.54 22.90 -7.53
C ASP A 328 -13.25 21.54 -7.56
N GLY A 329 -13.16 20.76 -6.49
CA GLY A 329 -13.72 19.43 -6.35
C GLY A 329 -12.80 18.32 -6.84
N ASP A 330 -11.51 18.59 -7.04
CA ASP A 330 -10.54 17.54 -7.34
C ASP A 330 -10.26 16.70 -6.09
N PHE A 331 -10.42 15.41 -6.21
CA PHE A 331 -10.14 14.45 -5.14
C PHE A 331 -8.65 14.14 -5.10
N PHE A 332 -7.99 14.40 -3.97
CA PHE A 332 -6.55 14.23 -3.80
C PHE A 332 -6.19 13.31 -2.63
N CYS A 333 -4.98 12.74 -2.69
CA CYS A 333 -4.35 11.97 -1.60
C CYS A 333 -2.92 12.49 -1.40
N ASN A 334 -2.59 12.93 -0.18
CA ASN A 334 -1.25 13.44 0.12
C ASN A 334 -0.31 12.30 0.51
N GLN A 335 0.62 11.96 -0.37
CA GLN A 335 1.61 10.89 -0.19
C GLN A 335 3.06 11.39 -0.31
N ARG A 336 3.29 12.71 -0.30
CA ARG A 336 4.61 13.35 -0.54
C ARG A 336 5.72 12.80 0.35
N TYR A 337 5.41 12.59 1.64
CA TYR A 337 6.27 11.99 2.66
C TYR A 337 5.50 10.89 3.39
N GLY A 338 4.74 10.09 2.65
CA GLY A 338 3.71 9.20 3.19
C GLY A 338 4.23 8.04 4.05
N ASP A 339 5.53 7.78 4.05
CA ASP A 339 6.19 6.79 4.91
C ASP A 339 7.08 7.43 6.00
N TRP A 340 6.92 8.74 6.23
CA TRP A 340 7.54 9.46 7.34
C TRP A 340 6.49 9.78 8.42
N PRO A 341 6.93 10.11 9.67
CA PRO A 341 6.01 10.41 10.75
C PRO A 341 5.11 11.62 10.45
N LEU A 342 3.80 11.41 10.50
CA LEU A 342 2.77 12.41 10.30
C LEU A 342 1.98 12.61 11.59
N ALA A 343 1.86 13.86 12.04
CA ALA A 343 0.99 14.21 13.16
C ALA A 343 -0.48 14.22 12.72
N VAL A 344 -1.31 13.34 13.30
CA VAL A 344 -2.71 13.15 12.88
C VAL A 344 -3.52 14.43 13.05
N GLU A 345 -3.39 15.08 14.19
CA GLU A 345 -4.15 16.30 14.49
C GLU A 345 -3.74 17.47 13.57
N GLU A 346 -2.48 17.54 13.15
CA GLU A 346 -2.02 18.55 12.18
C GLU A 346 -2.53 18.24 10.77
N ALA A 347 -2.52 16.97 10.37
CA ALA A 347 -3.07 16.53 9.08
C ALA A 347 -4.58 16.73 8.98
N GLN A 348 -5.30 16.63 10.09
CA GLN A 348 -6.73 16.94 10.17
C GLN A 348 -7.02 18.44 9.98
N MET A 349 -6.10 19.33 10.38
CA MET A 349 -6.23 20.77 10.13
C MET A 349 -5.80 21.17 8.72
N ASP A 350 -4.78 20.50 8.19
CA ASP A 350 -4.24 20.72 6.85
C ASP A 350 -3.75 19.39 6.27
N PRO A 351 -4.50 18.78 5.34
CA PRO A 351 -4.11 17.49 4.74
C PRO A 351 -2.79 17.55 3.95
N TRP A 352 -2.31 18.76 3.61
CA TRP A 352 -1.01 18.97 2.96
C TRP A 352 0.14 19.23 3.93
N ARG A 353 -0.12 19.14 5.22
CA ARG A 353 0.93 19.30 6.24
C ARG A 353 2.09 18.33 5.97
N GLY A 354 3.31 18.85 6.07
CA GLY A 354 4.54 18.07 5.93
C GLY A 354 4.76 17.10 7.10
N PRO A 355 5.82 16.27 7.04
CA PRO A 355 6.13 15.33 8.11
C PRO A 355 6.50 16.04 9.40
N ALA A 356 6.20 15.40 10.53
CA ALA A 356 6.53 15.92 11.86
C ALA A 356 8.05 15.97 12.11
N TRP A 357 8.78 14.98 11.58
CA TRP A 357 10.23 14.82 11.71
C TRP A 357 10.84 14.28 10.42
N TYR A 358 12.13 14.58 10.22
CA TYR A 358 12.89 14.23 9.03
C TYR A 358 13.70 12.96 9.23
N LEU A 359 14.06 12.29 8.15
CA LEU A 359 14.81 11.06 8.14
C LEU A 359 16.28 11.34 8.50
N LEU A 360 16.75 10.75 9.59
CA LEU A 360 18.13 10.89 10.09
C LEU A 360 19.02 9.69 9.76
N SER A 361 18.42 8.55 9.35
CA SER A 361 19.08 7.24 9.26
C SER A 361 19.61 6.88 7.88
N TYR A 362 19.28 7.63 6.82
CA TYR A 362 19.66 7.25 5.46
C TYR A 362 21.18 7.13 5.28
N ASN A 363 21.62 5.95 4.80
CA ASN A 363 23.03 5.62 4.56
C ASN A 363 23.97 5.88 5.76
N LYS A 364 23.46 5.85 6.99
CA LYS A 364 24.30 5.93 8.18
C LYS A 364 25.12 4.65 8.34
N LYS A 365 26.26 4.79 9.02
CA LYS A 365 27.18 3.68 9.25
C LYS A 365 26.51 2.62 10.12
N MET A 366 26.44 1.40 9.60
CA MET A 366 25.87 0.25 10.29
C MET A 366 26.95 -0.76 10.67
N THR A 367 26.76 -1.45 11.80
CA THR A 367 27.54 -2.59 12.24
C THR A 367 26.61 -3.61 12.89
N ALA A 368 27.01 -4.87 12.93
CA ALA A 368 26.21 -5.92 13.56
C ALA A 368 27.11 -6.94 14.24
N SER A 369 26.54 -7.74 15.15
CA SER A 369 27.21 -8.90 15.77
C SER A 369 27.64 -9.93 14.76
N SER A 370 26.81 -10.15 13.74
CA SER A 370 27.04 -11.06 12.63
C SER A 370 26.15 -10.67 11.43
N CYS A 371 26.44 -11.21 10.26
CA CYS A 371 25.52 -11.12 9.12
C CYS A 371 25.67 -12.36 8.21
N MET A 372 24.63 -12.65 7.46
CA MET A 372 24.69 -13.57 6.34
C MET A 372 25.22 -12.85 5.10
N GLU A 373 25.94 -13.58 4.23
CA GLU A 373 26.39 -13.07 2.94
C GLU A 373 25.20 -12.55 2.11
N GLY A 374 25.33 -11.35 1.56
CA GLY A 374 24.29 -10.69 0.79
C GLY A 374 23.22 -9.98 1.64
N ASN A 375 23.33 -10.02 2.97
CA ASN A 375 22.41 -9.38 3.92
C ASN A 375 23.21 -8.56 4.96
N GLU A 376 24.06 -7.66 4.47
CA GLU A 376 24.94 -6.82 5.27
C GLU A 376 24.15 -5.79 6.07
N PRO A 377 24.71 -5.27 7.20
CA PRO A 377 24.03 -4.34 8.10
C PRO A 377 23.55 -3.04 7.42
N GLU A 378 24.25 -2.56 6.41
CA GLU A 378 23.96 -1.32 5.68
C GLU A 378 22.58 -1.33 5.03
N LYS A 379 22.07 -2.51 4.70
CA LYS A 379 20.73 -2.69 4.12
C LYS A 379 19.58 -2.34 5.06
N ALA A 380 19.85 -2.16 6.34
CA ALA A 380 18.86 -1.66 7.29
C ALA A 380 18.79 -0.12 7.35
N ALA A 381 19.57 0.59 6.49
CA ALA A 381 19.62 2.04 6.44
C ALA A 381 19.57 2.60 5.00
N ASP A 382 19.25 1.79 4.00
CA ASP A 382 19.26 2.17 2.58
C ASP A 382 17.91 2.67 2.05
N GLU A 383 16.90 2.78 2.92
CA GLU A 383 15.52 3.19 2.58
C GLU A 383 14.86 2.32 1.49
N ASN A 384 15.13 1.02 1.55
CA ASN A 384 14.54 0.04 0.66
C ASN A 384 13.96 -1.14 1.45
N VAL A 385 12.63 -1.24 1.53
CA VAL A 385 11.94 -2.31 2.28
C VAL A 385 12.22 -3.72 1.75
N GLN A 386 12.71 -3.84 0.52
CA GLN A 386 13.04 -5.10 -0.14
C GLN A 386 14.47 -5.60 0.11
N THR A 387 15.26 -4.87 0.85
CA THR A 387 16.60 -5.25 1.31
C THR A 387 16.62 -5.34 2.83
N TRP A 388 17.48 -6.16 3.40
CA TRP A 388 17.56 -6.32 4.86
C TRP A 388 18.90 -6.84 5.33
N TRP A 389 19.28 -6.44 6.54
CA TRP A 389 20.25 -7.16 7.33
C TRP A 389 19.66 -8.47 7.83
N ARG A 390 20.45 -9.56 7.79
CA ARG A 390 20.08 -10.85 8.39
C ARG A 390 21.21 -11.35 9.27
N ALA A 391 20.92 -11.62 10.55
CA ALA A 391 21.89 -12.21 11.48
C ALA A 391 22.30 -13.63 11.05
N ALA A 392 23.53 -14.05 11.40
CA ALA A 392 24.00 -15.39 11.11
C ALA A 392 23.36 -16.46 11.99
N SER A 393 22.81 -16.08 13.16
CA SER A 393 22.16 -16.99 14.09
C SER A 393 20.82 -16.44 14.61
N ALA A 394 20.06 -17.30 15.30
CA ALA A 394 18.82 -16.92 16.01
C ALA A 394 19.08 -16.66 17.50
N ASP A 395 20.32 -16.44 17.92
CA ASP A 395 20.64 -16.12 19.31
C ASP A 395 20.12 -14.72 19.65
N ARG A 396 19.43 -14.58 20.77
CA ARG A 396 18.95 -13.25 21.26
C ARG A 396 20.07 -12.23 21.49
N LYS A 397 21.33 -12.68 21.55
CA LYS A 397 22.51 -11.80 21.65
C LYS A 397 22.90 -11.12 20.34
N GLU A 398 22.28 -11.49 19.24
CA GLU A 398 22.49 -10.77 17.97
C GLU A 398 22.03 -9.31 18.12
N TRP A 399 22.78 -8.41 17.51
CA TRP A 399 22.53 -6.98 17.57
C TRP A 399 22.82 -6.30 16.25
N LEU A 400 22.14 -5.19 16.01
CA LEU A 400 22.33 -4.28 14.88
C LEU A 400 22.51 -2.87 15.42
N GLN A 401 23.61 -2.19 15.06
CA GLN A 401 23.96 -0.87 15.57
C GLN A 401 24.13 0.14 14.44
N MET A 402 23.59 1.34 14.66
CA MET A 402 23.73 2.52 13.82
C MET A 402 24.59 3.58 14.50
N ASP A 403 25.55 4.16 13.80
CA ASP A 403 26.23 5.43 14.17
C ASP A 403 25.67 6.55 13.30
N LEU A 404 24.91 7.44 13.87
CA LEU A 404 24.36 8.62 13.18
C LEU A 404 25.45 9.63 12.74
N GLY A 405 26.71 9.42 13.21
CA GLY A 405 27.87 10.26 12.87
C GLY A 405 28.07 11.45 13.80
N LYS A 406 27.01 11.98 14.38
CA LYS A 406 27.01 13.05 15.41
C LYS A 406 25.83 12.86 16.36
N GLU A 407 25.75 13.67 17.40
CA GLU A 407 24.59 13.72 18.29
C GLU A 407 23.38 14.33 17.55
N TYR A 408 22.22 13.67 17.68
CA TYR A 408 20.92 14.15 17.22
C TYR A 408 19.89 14.11 18.32
N THR A 409 18.86 14.95 18.20
CA THR A 409 17.61 14.80 18.93
C THR A 409 16.69 13.90 18.11
N VAL A 410 16.45 12.69 18.60
CA VAL A 410 15.61 11.67 17.96
C VAL A 410 14.22 11.66 18.60
N ASN A 411 13.20 11.76 17.79
CA ASN A 411 11.81 11.80 18.22
C ASN A 411 11.05 10.50 17.94
N MET A 412 11.40 9.79 16.85
CA MET A 412 10.80 8.51 16.53
C MET A 412 11.83 7.54 15.95
N VAL A 413 11.69 6.27 16.31
CA VAL A 413 12.41 5.17 15.66
C VAL A 413 11.37 4.16 15.19
N GLN A 414 11.44 3.77 13.92
CA GLN A 414 10.64 2.69 13.35
C GLN A 414 11.56 1.49 13.09
N VAL A 415 11.20 0.35 13.67
CA VAL A 415 11.90 -0.92 13.49
C VAL A 415 11.10 -1.78 12.53
N ASN A 416 11.65 -2.02 11.33
CA ASN A 416 10.98 -2.80 10.30
C ASN A 416 11.68 -4.14 10.16
N PHE A 417 10.99 -5.21 10.53
CA PHE A 417 11.47 -6.57 10.37
C PHE A 417 11.08 -7.10 8.98
N ALA A 418 12.04 -7.73 8.30
CA ALA A 418 11.77 -8.57 7.16
C ALA A 418 11.55 -10.02 7.62
N ASP A 419 10.74 -10.76 6.88
CA ASP A 419 10.35 -12.11 7.27
C ASP A 419 11.01 -13.15 6.34
N VAL A 420 12.15 -13.70 6.76
CA VAL A 420 12.79 -14.81 6.06
C VAL A 420 12.53 -16.10 6.84
N VAL A 421 11.45 -16.78 6.51
CA VAL A 421 10.98 -17.99 7.19
C VAL A 421 11.43 -19.21 6.42
N GLU A 422 12.19 -20.11 7.08
CA GLU A 422 12.75 -21.31 6.49
C GLU A 422 12.45 -22.55 7.35
N GLY A 423 12.02 -23.64 6.72
CA GLY A 423 11.85 -24.92 7.39
C GLY A 423 10.71 -24.97 8.40
N ILE A 424 9.73 -24.10 8.26
CA ILE A 424 8.53 -24.07 9.10
C ILE A 424 7.37 -24.67 8.32
N GLU A 425 6.66 -25.59 8.97
CA GLU A 425 5.44 -26.16 8.43
C GLU A 425 4.21 -25.42 8.99
N PRO A 426 3.13 -25.32 8.20
CA PRO A 426 1.88 -24.73 8.68
C PRO A 426 1.32 -25.54 9.85
N ALA A 427 0.74 -24.87 10.84
CA ALA A 427 0.11 -25.52 11.98
C ALA A 427 -1.26 -26.13 11.64
N GLY A 428 -1.88 -25.69 10.54
CA GLY A 428 -3.15 -26.16 10.03
C GLY A 428 -3.10 -26.66 8.60
N GLU A 429 -4.22 -27.09 8.07
CA GLU A 429 -4.34 -27.61 6.71
C GLU A 429 -4.35 -26.45 5.70
N LEU A 430 -3.61 -26.61 4.59
CA LEU A 430 -3.68 -25.71 3.45
C LEU A 430 -4.98 -25.95 2.68
N VAL A 431 -5.84 -24.96 2.63
CA VAL A 431 -7.15 -25.00 1.98
C VAL A 431 -7.18 -24.18 0.69
N GLY A 432 -8.04 -24.53 -0.24
CA GLY A 432 -8.22 -23.88 -1.53
C GLY A 432 -8.02 -24.83 -2.72
N SER A 433 -8.57 -24.47 -3.88
CA SER A 433 -8.55 -25.30 -5.10
C SER A 433 -7.35 -25.00 -5.99
N ASP A 434 -7.09 -23.74 -6.27
CA ASP A 434 -6.07 -23.30 -7.21
C ASP A 434 -4.76 -22.88 -6.50
N SER A 435 -4.88 -22.02 -5.51
CA SER A 435 -3.83 -21.66 -4.57
C SER A 435 -4.25 -22.16 -3.19
N ARG A 436 -3.47 -23.03 -2.63
CA ARG A 436 -3.73 -23.58 -1.31
C ARG A 436 -3.02 -22.74 -0.27
N ARG A 437 -3.73 -22.35 0.80
CA ARG A 437 -3.16 -21.50 1.84
C ARG A 437 -3.63 -21.88 3.23
N TYR A 438 -2.82 -21.46 4.20
CA TYR A 438 -3.15 -21.43 5.61
C TYR A 438 -2.74 -20.07 6.19
N ILE A 439 -3.63 -19.42 6.94
CA ILE A 439 -3.33 -18.19 7.68
C ILE A 439 -2.99 -18.59 9.12
N GLU A 440 -1.86 -18.11 9.63
CA GLU A 440 -1.40 -18.42 10.98
C GLU A 440 -2.41 -17.93 12.04
N GLU A 441 -2.97 -18.85 12.79
CA GLU A 441 -3.98 -18.57 13.82
C GLU A 441 -3.38 -18.31 15.19
N ARG A 442 -2.15 -18.77 15.42
CA ARG A 442 -1.48 -18.61 16.71
C ARG A 442 -1.05 -17.16 16.93
N ASP A 443 -1.05 -16.73 18.18
CA ASP A 443 -0.47 -15.46 18.57
C ASP A 443 1.05 -15.64 18.67
N LEU A 444 1.76 -15.05 17.71
CA LEU A 444 3.20 -15.01 17.66
C LEU A 444 3.72 -13.77 18.38
N LYS A 445 5.03 -13.69 18.58
CA LYS A 445 5.65 -12.59 19.32
C LYS A 445 6.92 -12.16 18.60
N THR A 446 7.10 -10.84 18.50
CA THR A 446 8.35 -10.22 18.11
C THR A 446 8.86 -9.35 19.25
N GLN A 447 10.04 -9.66 19.75
CA GLN A 447 10.62 -9.10 20.98
C GLN A 447 11.98 -8.52 20.69
N TRP A 448 12.30 -7.37 21.31
CA TRP A 448 13.58 -6.69 21.12
C TRP A 448 13.79 -5.59 22.16
N LYS A 449 15.03 -5.06 22.22
CA LYS A 449 15.38 -3.84 22.94
C LYS A 449 16.05 -2.84 22.01
N LEU A 450 15.76 -1.57 22.22
CA LEU A 450 16.47 -0.46 21.59
C LEU A 450 17.26 0.29 22.65
N LEU A 451 18.57 0.38 22.44
CA LEU A 451 19.49 1.12 23.30
C LEU A 451 19.98 2.37 22.58
N GLY A 452 20.30 3.41 23.34
CA GLY A 452 20.93 4.63 22.88
C GLY A 452 22.25 4.90 23.58
N SER A 453 23.17 5.60 22.91
CA SER A 453 24.43 6.07 23.50
C SER A 453 24.90 7.35 22.82
N LEU A 454 25.67 8.17 23.56
CA LEU A 454 26.35 9.35 23.02
C LEU A 454 27.79 9.06 22.58
N ASP A 455 28.43 8.09 23.23
CA ASP A 455 29.88 7.78 23.07
C ASP A 455 30.16 6.37 22.51
N GLY A 456 29.11 5.53 22.38
CA GLY A 456 29.23 4.13 21.94
C GLY A 456 29.72 3.15 23.03
N GLU A 457 29.97 3.64 24.24
CA GLU A 457 30.45 2.84 25.38
C GLU A 457 29.40 2.79 26.51
N ASN A 458 28.77 3.92 26.82
CA ASN A 458 27.76 4.05 27.87
C ASN A 458 26.36 4.01 27.25
N TRP A 459 25.68 2.87 27.44
CA TRP A 459 24.38 2.61 26.86
C TRP A 459 23.25 2.77 27.87
N PHE A 460 22.14 3.34 27.42
CA PHE A 460 20.88 3.40 28.17
C PHE A 460 19.73 2.83 27.33
N THR A 461 18.72 2.33 28.00
CA THR A 461 17.55 1.78 27.33
C THR A 461 16.64 2.90 26.83
N ILE A 462 16.39 2.92 25.53
CA ILE A 462 15.35 3.74 24.91
C ILE A 462 14.03 3.04 25.03
N GLU A 463 13.93 1.76 24.61
CA GLU A 463 12.71 0.97 24.66
C GLU A 463 13.03 -0.48 25.00
N ASP A 464 12.20 -1.11 25.80
CA ASP A 464 12.33 -2.52 26.17
C ASP A 464 11.05 -3.29 25.85
N LYS A 465 11.04 -3.96 24.71
CA LYS A 465 9.99 -4.87 24.26
C LYS A 465 10.41 -6.35 24.35
N SER A 466 11.42 -6.67 25.15
CA SER A 466 11.90 -8.06 25.31
C SER A 466 10.89 -9.02 25.95
N ALA A 467 9.82 -8.49 26.52
CA ALA A 467 8.69 -9.25 27.07
C ALA A 467 7.37 -8.94 26.35
N ALA A 468 7.42 -8.38 25.13
CA ALA A 468 6.22 -8.11 24.36
C ALA A 468 5.44 -9.40 24.05
N GLU A 469 4.12 -9.33 24.15
CA GLU A 469 3.20 -10.41 23.80
C GLU A 469 2.57 -10.22 22.41
N THR A 470 3.02 -9.19 21.67
CA THR A 470 2.53 -8.82 20.35
C THR A 470 3.55 -9.16 19.26
N ASP A 471 3.06 -9.34 18.06
CA ASP A 471 3.85 -9.60 16.86
C ASP A 471 3.73 -8.41 15.90
N LEU A 472 4.49 -7.34 16.19
CA LEU A 472 4.51 -6.10 15.41
C LEU A 472 5.80 -6.03 14.58
N THR A 473 5.65 -6.20 13.27
CA THR A 473 6.79 -6.23 12.33
C THR A 473 7.23 -4.85 11.85
N HIS A 474 6.42 -3.81 12.10
CA HIS A 474 6.71 -2.40 11.78
C HIS A 474 6.49 -1.52 13.01
N ASP A 475 7.22 -1.83 14.08
CA ASP A 475 6.97 -1.25 15.38
C ASP A 475 7.62 0.13 15.54
N GLN A 476 7.02 0.96 16.38
CA GLN A 476 7.38 2.38 16.52
C GLN A 476 7.73 2.71 17.97
N VAL A 477 8.78 3.49 18.15
CA VAL A 477 9.20 4.07 19.42
C VAL A 477 9.09 5.58 19.35
N LEU A 478 8.11 6.15 20.01
CA LEU A 478 7.88 7.59 20.06
C LEU A 478 8.55 8.21 21.30
N ARG A 479 9.27 9.30 21.09
CA ARG A 479 9.82 10.19 22.13
C ARG A 479 9.51 11.63 21.75
N GLU A 480 8.32 12.07 22.08
CA GLU A 480 7.78 13.37 21.62
C GLU A 480 8.69 14.54 22.02
N GLU A 481 9.24 14.53 23.23
CA GLU A 481 10.22 15.54 23.71
C GLU A 481 11.62 15.38 23.09
N GLY A 482 11.83 14.31 22.35
CA GLY A 482 13.12 13.95 21.79
C GLY A 482 14.12 13.37 22.82
N ILE A 483 15.01 12.55 22.35
CA ILE A 483 16.17 12.05 23.11
C ILE A 483 17.47 12.35 22.36
N LYS A 484 18.51 12.68 23.10
CA LYS A 484 19.83 12.91 22.52
C LYS A 484 20.61 11.62 22.42
N VAL A 485 20.96 11.24 21.19
CA VAL A 485 21.76 10.05 20.90
C VAL A 485 22.65 10.28 19.68
N ARG A 486 23.78 9.56 19.63
CA ARG A 486 24.57 9.38 18.42
C ARG A 486 24.50 7.93 17.93
N TYR A 487 24.45 6.99 18.85
CA TYR A 487 24.41 5.56 18.53
C TYR A 487 23.09 4.97 18.96
N LEU A 488 22.54 4.09 18.11
CA LEU A 488 21.37 3.27 18.39
C LEU A 488 21.76 1.81 18.22
N CYS A 489 21.30 0.95 19.12
CA CYS A 489 21.55 -0.49 19.05
C CYS A 489 20.27 -1.27 19.29
N LEU A 490 19.83 -2.02 18.28
CA LEU A 490 18.76 -2.99 18.38
C LEU A 490 19.37 -4.32 18.84
N THR A 491 18.88 -4.87 19.94
CA THR A 491 19.44 -6.07 20.58
C THR A 491 18.36 -6.88 21.30
N ASP A 492 18.73 -8.00 21.92
CA ASP A 492 17.81 -8.94 22.59
C ASP A 492 16.64 -9.32 21.68
N ILE A 493 16.95 -9.64 20.43
CA ILE A 493 15.97 -9.84 19.36
C ILE A 493 15.48 -11.29 19.35
N ALA A 494 14.18 -11.46 19.39
CA ALA A 494 13.52 -12.74 19.15
C ALA A 494 12.31 -12.52 18.26
N VAL A 495 12.37 -13.02 17.04
CA VAL A 495 11.29 -12.91 16.06
C VAL A 495 10.45 -14.18 16.03
N ALA A 496 9.29 -14.10 15.39
CA ALA A 496 8.37 -15.22 15.23
C ALA A 496 9.07 -16.51 14.77
N TYR A 497 8.57 -17.65 15.20
CA TYR A 497 9.11 -19.01 14.91
C TYR A 497 10.54 -19.25 15.39
N GLY A 498 11.16 -18.34 16.14
CA GLY A 498 12.57 -18.44 16.54
C GLY A 498 13.54 -18.36 15.37
N MET A 499 13.18 -17.63 14.33
CA MET A 499 14.01 -17.43 13.14
C MET A 499 15.17 -16.46 13.40
N LYS A 500 16.11 -16.41 12.46
CA LYS A 500 17.19 -15.42 12.49
C LYS A 500 16.60 -14.03 12.33
N PRO A 501 17.03 -13.05 13.14
CA PRO A 501 16.59 -11.67 12.96
C PRO A 501 16.92 -11.14 11.56
N CYS A 502 15.93 -10.49 10.94
CA CYS A 502 16.06 -9.78 9.68
C CYS A 502 15.47 -8.38 9.87
N VAL A 503 16.21 -7.32 9.51
CA VAL A 503 15.75 -5.93 9.65
C VAL A 503 15.90 -5.24 8.30
N SER A 504 14.77 -4.85 7.69
CA SER A 504 14.74 -4.09 6.44
C SER A 504 14.86 -2.58 6.64
N GLY A 505 14.58 -2.08 7.86
CA GLY A 505 14.74 -0.67 8.15
C GLY A 505 14.83 -0.39 9.65
N LEU A 506 15.97 0.12 10.10
CA LEU A 506 16.08 0.82 11.38
C LEU A 506 16.00 2.31 11.08
N ARG A 507 14.76 2.81 10.95
CA ARG A 507 14.50 4.18 10.51
C ARG A 507 14.41 5.12 11.70
N VAL A 508 15.17 6.20 11.65
CA VAL A 508 15.32 7.17 12.75
C VAL A 508 14.85 8.54 12.26
N PHE A 509 14.01 9.19 13.03
CA PHE A 509 13.41 10.47 12.70
C PHE A 509 13.61 11.50 13.80
N GLY A 510 13.85 12.73 13.40
CA GLY A 510 14.05 13.88 14.28
C GLY A 510 14.29 15.15 13.48
N ILE A 511 14.79 16.18 14.15
CA ILE A 511 15.18 17.43 13.50
C ILE A 511 16.63 17.72 13.89
N ALA A 512 17.54 17.74 12.90
CA ALA A 512 18.93 18.09 13.11
C ALA A 512 19.10 19.59 13.32
N GLU A 513 20.10 19.97 14.10
CA GLU A 513 20.62 21.34 14.10
C GLU A 513 21.34 21.60 12.77
N GLY A 514 20.95 22.64 12.05
CA GLY A 514 21.49 23.00 10.75
C GLY A 514 20.48 23.75 9.89
N GLU A 515 20.85 23.99 8.65
CA GLU A 515 20.00 24.64 7.67
C GLU A 515 19.35 23.58 6.76
N ALA A 516 18.12 23.84 6.31
CA ALA A 516 17.49 23.08 5.24
C ALA A 516 18.33 23.22 3.94
N PRO A 517 18.19 22.30 2.96
CA PRO A 517 18.93 22.38 1.70
C PRO A 517 18.68 23.70 0.96
N GLU A 518 19.62 24.08 0.10
CA GLU A 518 19.37 25.13 -0.88
C GLU A 518 18.27 24.71 -1.86
N VAL A 519 17.61 25.69 -2.50
CA VAL A 519 16.62 25.43 -3.57
C VAL A 519 17.30 24.68 -4.72
N PRO A 520 16.84 23.47 -5.07
CA PRO A 520 17.46 22.71 -6.14
C PRO A 520 17.11 23.31 -7.52
N GLU A 521 18.11 23.44 -8.37
CA GLU A 521 17.89 23.70 -9.78
C GLU A 521 17.68 22.35 -10.48
N PHE A 522 16.72 22.27 -11.42
CA PHE A 522 16.43 21.06 -12.16
C PHE A 522 15.95 21.36 -13.58
N THR A 523 15.97 20.35 -14.42
CA THR A 523 15.28 20.36 -15.71
C THR A 523 14.23 19.24 -15.73
N ALA A 524 13.05 19.54 -16.28
CA ALA A 524 12.02 18.56 -16.55
C ALA A 524 11.64 18.67 -18.02
N LYS A 525 11.71 17.55 -18.75
CA LYS A 525 11.44 17.51 -20.18
C LYS A 525 10.56 16.32 -20.53
N ARG A 526 9.51 16.55 -21.28
CA ARG A 526 8.70 15.47 -21.83
C ARG A 526 9.51 14.72 -22.91
N VAL A 527 9.69 13.41 -22.73
CA VAL A 527 10.48 12.54 -23.63
C VAL A 527 9.61 11.55 -24.40
N GLY A 528 8.31 11.63 -24.20
CA GLY A 528 7.30 10.83 -24.88
C GLY A 528 5.90 11.30 -24.46
N PRO A 529 4.82 10.71 -25.01
CA PRO A 529 3.47 11.15 -24.69
C PRO A 529 3.13 10.99 -23.20
N MET A 530 3.73 10.01 -22.53
CA MET A 530 3.42 9.62 -21.15
C MET A 530 4.63 9.67 -20.20
N ASN A 531 5.78 10.16 -20.66
CA ASN A 531 7.02 10.16 -19.87
C ASN A 531 7.64 11.54 -19.79
N MET A 532 8.27 11.84 -18.67
CA MET A 532 9.19 12.96 -18.51
C MET A 532 10.51 12.50 -17.88
N ASP A 533 11.61 13.07 -18.32
CA ASP A 533 12.90 13.00 -17.64
C ASP A 533 13.07 14.19 -16.73
N VAL A 534 13.50 13.94 -15.50
CA VAL A 534 13.86 14.95 -14.51
C VAL A 534 15.33 14.78 -14.16
N GLU A 535 16.12 15.85 -14.36
CA GLU A 535 17.53 15.92 -13.98
C GLU A 535 17.70 17.03 -12.95
N ILE A 536 18.34 16.73 -11.82
CA ILE A 536 18.48 17.62 -10.66
C ILE A 536 19.94 17.99 -10.50
N ALA A 537 20.24 19.27 -10.44
CA ALA A 537 21.57 19.72 -10.04
C ALA A 537 21.75 19.45 -8.53
N PRO A 538 22.77 18.68 -8.12
CA PRO A 538 22.91 18.27 -6.73
C PRO A 538 23.16 19.47 -5.82
N VAL A 539 22.46 19.51 -4.70
CA VAL A 539 22.70 20.39 -3.55
C VAL A 539 23.07 19.55 -2.33
N ASP A 540 23.42 20.16 -1.21
CA ASP A 540 23.65 19.44 0.06
C ASP A 540 22.33 18.93 0.63
N ALA A 541 21.83 17.83 0.06
CA ALA A 541 20.56 17.19 0.39
C ALA A 541 20.74 15.68 0.57
N VAL A 542 19.88 15.09 1.39
CA VAL A 542 19.77 13.61 1.54
C VAL A 542 19.03 13.02 0.36
N GLY A 543 18.04 13.74 -0.16
CA GLY A 543 17.25 13.30 -1.31
C GLY A 543 16.32 14.40 -1.82
N TYR A 544 15.47 14.01 -2.78
CA TYR A 544 14.56 14.92 -3.46
C TYR A 544 13.17 14.31 -3.56
N ASN A 545 12.17 15.18 -3.62
CA ASN A 545 10.80 14.79 -3.94
C ASN A 545 10.37 15.50 -5.23
N ILE A 546 10.17 14.72 -6.28
CA ILE A 546 9.69 15.22 -7.57
C ILE A 546 8.18 15.29 -7.50
N LEU A 547 7.62 16.47 -7.65
CA LEU A 547 6.19 16.75 -7.60
C LEU A 547 5.69 17.14 -8.98
N TRP A 548 4.50 16.66 -9.35
CA TRP A 548 3.85 17.11 -10.60
C TRP A 548 2.33 17.11 -10.45
N GLY A 549 1.67 17.82 -11.35
CA GLY A 549 0.22 17.90 -11.37
C GLY A 549 -0.31 18.83 -12.46
N SER A 550 -1.62 19.03 -12.49
CA SER A 550 -2.35 19.74 -13.53
C SER A 550 -2.20 21.27 -13.47
N ALA A 551 -1.83 21.84 -12.32
CA ALA A 551 -1.63 23.28 -12.12
C ALA A 551 -0.48 23.54 -11.12
N PRO A 552 0.07 24.77 -11.06
CA PRO A 552 1.15 25.11 -10.12
C PRO A 552 0.82 24.89 -8.65
N ASP A 553 -0.44 25.00 -8.28
CA ASP A 553 -1.00 24.80 -6.94
C ASP A 553 -1.65 23.42 -6.75
N LYS A 554 -1.65 22.57 -7.79
CA LYS A 554 -2.21 21.21 -7.80
C LYS A 554 -1.14 20.16 -8.14
N LEU A 555 -0.01 20.21 -7.46
CA LEU A 555 1.07 19.23 -7.61
C LEU A 555 0.78 18.01 -6.70
N TYR A 556 -0.25 17.25 -7.01
CA TYR A 556 -0.78 16.21 -6.12
C TYR A 556 -0.02 14.89 -6.19
N HIS A 557 0.80 14.68 -7.21
CA HIS A 557 1.64 13.49 -7.35
C HIS A 557 3.05 13.73 -6.88
N SER A 558 3.70 12.69 -6.39
CA SER A 558 5.08 12.78 -5.93
C SER A 558 5.88 11.49 -6.18
N TYR A 559 7.18 11.66 -6.40
CA TYR A 559 8.15 10.58 -6.46
C TYR A 559 9.38 10.95 -5.63
N MET A 560 9.54 10.34 -4.45
CA MET A 560 10.72 10.52 -3.61
C MET A 560 11.89 9.73 -4.20
N VAL A 561 13.04 10.38 -4.37
CA VAL A 561 14.27 9.79 -4.90
C VAL A 561 15.48 10.19 -4.07
N PHE A 562 16.46 9.29 -4.00
CA PHE A 562 17.75 9.53 -3.35
C PHE A 562 18.89 9.76 -4.38
N GLY A 563 18.52 9.88 -5.65
CA GLY A 563 19.41 10.20 -6.77
C GLY A 563 19.01 11.51 -7.45
N THR A 564 19.74 11.88 -8.48
CA THR A 564 19.58 13.17 -9.19
C THR A 564 18.95 13.03 -10.57
N GLN A 565 18.53 11.84 -10.96
CA GLN A 565 17.90 11.59 -12.26
C GLN A 565 16.71 10.62 -12.10
N LYS A 566 15.59 10.92 -12.75
CA LYS A 566 14.44 10.03 -12.77
C LYS A 566 13.64 10.20 -14.06
N ASN A 567 13.29 9.08 -14.68
CA ASN A 567 12.21 9.02 -15.65
C ASN A 567 10.90 8.76 -14.92
N VAL A 568 9.90 9.60 -15.14
CA VAL A 568 8.55 9.45 -14.59
C VAL A 568 7.62 9.05 -15.73
N GLY A 569 7.13 7.81 -15.70
CA GLY A 569 6.28 7.21 -16.73
C GLY A 569 4.77 7.35 -16.47
N ALA A 570 4.37 8.23 -15.56
CA ALA A 570 3.01 8.31 -15.02
C ALA A 570 2.13 9.40 -15.64
N LEU A 571 2.49 9.95 -16.80
CA LEU A 571 1.73 11.04 -17.42
C LEU A 571 0.59 10.49 -18.28
N VAL A 572 -0.44 11.32 -18.46
CA VAL A 572 -1.53 11.08 -19.42
C VAL A 572 -1.21 11.82 -20.71
N GLU A 573 -1.39 11.14 -21.85
CA GLU A 573 -1.15 11.73 -23.17
C GLU A 573 -2.01 12.97 -23.40
N GLY A 574 -1.41 14.01 -23.98
CA GLY A 574 -2.09 15.25 -24.33
C GLY A 574 -2.38 16.20 -23.16
N ARG A 575 -2.14 15.78 -21.90
CA ARG A 575 -2.31 16.68 -20.75
C ARG A 575 -1.10 17.56 -20.52
N GLU A 576 -1.34 18.79 -20.06
CA GLU A 576 -0.31 19.70 -19.58
C GLU A 576 0.03 19.39 -18.13
N TYR A 577 1.29 19.55 -17.76
CA TYR A 577 1.76 19.35 -16.40
C TYR A 577 2.67 20.48 -15.93
N TYR A 578 2.68 20.66 -14.62
CA TYR A 578 3.62 21.49 -13.89
C TYR A 578 4.47 20.58 -12.99
N VAL A 579 5.74 20.94 -12.81
CA VAL A 579 6.72 20.13 -12.10
C VAL A 579 7.46 21.01 -11.10
N ARG A 580 7.71 20.48 -9.90
CA ARG A 580 8.55 21.05 -8.87
C ARG A 580 9.44 19.96 -8.28
N VAL A 581 10.64 20.30 -7.88
CA VAL A 581 11.51 19.40 -7.13
C VAL A 581 11.82 20.03 -5.78
N ASP A 582 11.46 19.34 -4.71
CA ASP A 582 11.77 19.74 -3.35
C ASP A 582 13.01 18.96 -2.88
N ALA A 583 13.94 19.62 -2.23
CA ALA A 583 15.11 18.99 -1.61
C ALA A 583 14.88 18.81 -0.12
N PHE A 584 15.38 17.72 0.47
CA PHE A 584 15.31 17.48 1.90
C PHE A 584 16.63 17.00 2.48
N ASN A 585 16.89 17.36 3.73
CA ASN A 585 17.94 16.82 4.57
C ASN A 585 17.42 16.57 5.99
N GLU A 586 18.31 16.27 6.92
CA GLU A 586 17.98 15.99 8.32
C GLU A 586 17.46 17.22 9.09
N SER A 587 17.62 18.44 8.53
CA SER A 587 17.23 19.71 9.16
C SER A 587 15.95 20.31 8.58
N GLY A 588 15.54 19.88 7.37
CA GLY A 588 14.34 20.45 6.75
C GLY A 588 14.10 20.05 5.30
N ILE A 589 13.03 20.62 4.79
CA ILE A 589 12.59 20.51 3.40
C ILE A 589 12.61 21.92 2.80
N THR A 590 13.18 22.04 1.60
CA THR A 590 13.16 23.28 0.82
C THR A 590 12.38 23.05 -0.48
N GLU A 591 11.30 23.79 -0.64
CA GLU A 591 10.48 23.74 -1.85
C GLU A 591 11.23 24.39 -3.03
N GLY A 592 11.23 23.69 -4.16
CA GLY A 592 11.79 24.19 -5.40
C GLY A 592 10.89 25.16 -6.15
N LYS A 593 11.35 25.59 -7.32
CA LYS A 593 10.56 26.43 -8.23
C LYS A 593 9.62 25.55 -9.07
N CYS A 594 8.36 25.94 -9.16
CA CYS A 594 7.43 25.26 -10.07
C CYS A 594 7.64 25.76 -11.49
N VAL A 595 7.73 24.81 -12.44
CA VAL A 595 7.87 25.10 -13.88
C VAL A 595 6.82 24.32 -14.66
N LYS A 596 6.40 24.86 -15.80
CA LYS A 596 5.57 24.12 -16.74
C LYS A 596 6.44 23.10 -17.47
N LEU A 597 5.97 21.86 -17.58
CA LEU A 597 6.67 20.79 -18.30
C LEU A 597 6.73 21.14 -19.79
N ALA A 598 7.93 21.15 -20.35
CA ALA A 598 8.21 21.49 -21.73
C ALA A 598 8.07 20.29 -22.69
#